data_6a68d2e57818642c8d12fdd167a1f08d
#
_entry.id   6a68d2e57818642c8d12fdd167a1f08d
#
_cell.length_a   1.000
_cell.length_b   1.000
_cell.length_c   1.000
_cell.angle_alpha   90.00
_cell.angle_beta   90.00
_cell.angle_gamma   90.00
#
_symmetry.space_group_name_H-M   'P 1'
#
loop_
_entity.id
_entity.type
_entity.pdbx_description
1 polymer ?
#
loop_
_entity_poly.entity_id
_entity_poly.type
_entity_poly.pdbx_seq_one_letter_code
_entity_poly.pdbx_strand_id
1 'polypeptide(L)'
;MRHRILGLVAVSISATLLALCPTTTAVAEPARTSVTYADLVAMFGDKVGNRKTVETGLPTLNRAMDEARITTPYRQAAYLATLANESSFHHDAKGPHDKRKYAGRGYIQLTGEANYTDAGAYFGIDLRRRPELARSLDHSAPISRWYWTVARDINPLADALDMGRVNAAVGYPYDRSEDAERCRDFKAALKHLNGSVPKGIDCTRPKPKKADGQDGAADAS
;
A
#
# COMPACT_ATOMS: atom_id res chain seq x y z
N MET A 1 -93.27 -38.83 -8.10
CA MET A 1 -92.43 -38.11 -7.13
C MET A 1 -91.05 -37.98 -7.73
N ARG A 2 -90.64 -36.75 -8.11
CA ARG A 2 -89.42 -36.50 -8.83
C ARG A 2 -88.40 -35.86 -7.84
N HIS A 3 -87.35 -36.56 -7.53
CA HIS A 3 -86.19 -35.98 -6.74
C HIS A 3 -85.20 -35.33 -7.68
N ARG A 4 -85.02 -34.03 -7.53
CA ARG A 4 -83.94 -33.26 -8.17
C ARG A 4 -82.72 -33.33 -7.31
N ILE A 5 -81.60 -33.81 -7.84
CA ILE A 5 -80.34 -33.83 -7.27
C ILE A 5 -79.63 -32.51 -7.72
N LEU A 6 -79.29 -31.58 -6.75
CA LEU A 6 -78.46 -30.42 -6.99
C LEU A 6 -77.02 -30.88 -6.94
N GLY A 7 -76.31 -30.74 -8.04
CA GLY A 7 -74.84 -30.92 -8.05
C GLY A 7 -74.12 -29.63 -7.59
N LEU A 8 -73.35 -29.73 -6.57
CA LEU A 8 -72.39 -28.68 -6.16
C LEU A 8 -71.13 -28.80 -7.04
N VAL A 9 -70.85 -27.70 -7.78
CA VAL A 9 -69.57 -27.55 -8.51
C VAL A 9 -68.63 -26.85 -7.57
N ALA A 10 -67.59 -27.53 -7.10
CA ALA A 10 -66.51 -26.95 -6.33
C ALA A 10 -65.49 -26.35 -7.31
N VAL A 11 -65.33 -25.02 -7.29
CA VAL A 11 -64.27 -24.27 -8.01
C VAL A 11 -63.06 -24.20 -7.13
N SER A 12 -62.06 -24.96 -7.51
CA SER A 12 -60.73 -24.90 -6.85
C SER A 12 -59.93 -23.74 -7.41
N ILE A 13 -59.71 -22.69 -6.63
CA ILE A 13 -58.80 -21.59 -6.95
C ILE A 13 -57.40 -21.98 -6.52
N SER A 14 -56.56 -22.37 -7.48
CA SER A 14 -55.12 -22.58 -7.23
C SER A 14 -54.39 -21.25 -7.21
N ALA A 15 -54.02 -20.80 -6.03
CA ALA A 15 -53.16 -19.63 -5.87
C ALA A 15 -51.71 -20.02 -6.14
N THR A 16 -51.17 -19.59 -7.28
CA THR A 16 -49.74 -19.73 -7.62
C THR A 16 -48.97 -18.62 -6.92
N LEU A 17 -48.26 -18.96 -5.84
CA LEU A 17 -47.29 -18.06 -5.24
C LEU A 17 -46.06 -17.96 -6.17
N LEU A 18 -45.88 -16.84 -6.85
CA LEU A 18 -44.60 -16.49 -7.46
C LEU A 18 -43.65 -16.06 -6.34
N ALA A 19 -42.66 -16.90 -6.00
CA ALA A 19 -41.55 -16.52 -5.16
C ALA A 19 -40.61 -15.56 -5.94
N LEU A 20 -40.66 -14.28 -5.63
CA LEU A 20 -39.65 -13.34 -6.07
C LEU A 20 -38.35 -13.68 -5.33
N CYS A 21 -37.40 -14.36 -5.99
CA CYS A 21 -36.02 -14.43 -5.53
C CYS A 21 -35.40 -13.03 -5.66
N PRO A 22 -34.86 -12.43 -4.57
CA PRO A 22 -34.08 -11.21 -4.71
C PRO A 22 -32.80 -11.53 -5.49
N THR A 23 -32.68 -11.02 -6.70
CA THR A 23 -31.41 -11.00 -7.43
C THR A 23 -30.48 -10.06 -6.74
N THR A 24 -29.64 -10.58 -5.84
CA THR A 24 -28.46 -9.85 -5.35
C THR A 24 -27.54 -9.66 -6.55
N THR A 25 -27.53 -8.46 -7.11
CA THR A 25 -26.46 -8.03 -8.01
C THR A 25 -25.17 -8.04 -7.20
N ALA A 26 -24.35 -9.08 -7.38
CA ALA A 26 -22.98 -9.08 -6.91
C ALA A 26 -22.30 -7.89 -7.59
N VAL A 27 -22.01 -6.85 -6.82
CA VAL A 27 -21.10 -5.78 -7.27
C VAL A 27 -19.78 -6.48 -7.51
N ALA A 28 -19.35 -6.56 -8.78
CA ALA A 28 -18.06 -7.11 -9.13
C ALA A 28 -17.00 -6.32 -8.37
N GLU A 29 -16.28 -6.99 -7.46
CA GLU A 29 -15.11 -6.43 -6.80
C GLU A 29 -14.16 -5.98 -7.93
N PRO A 30 -13.67 -4.72 -7.92
CA PRO A 30 -12.78 -4.25 -8.97
C PRO A 30 -11.62 -5.23 -9.10
N ALA A 31 -11.35 -5.67 -10.34
CA ALA A 31 -10.31 -6.63 -10.63
C ALA A 31 -9.01 -6.18 -9.96
N ARG A 32 -8.48 -7.03 -9.06
CA ARG A 32 -7.21 -6.78 -8.37
C ARG A 32 -6.12 -6.65 -9.44
N THR A 33 -5.66 -5.44 -9.68
CA THR A 33 -4.62 -5.17 -10.67
C THR A 33 -3.27 -5.53 -10.06
N SER A 34 -2.82 -6.75 -10.32
CA SER A 34 -1.43 -7.12 -10.04
C SER A 34 -0.51 -6.28 -10.91
N VAL A 35 0.47 -5.64 -10.30
CA VAL A 35 1.48 -4.84 -10.99
C VAL A 35 2.53 -5.78 -11.57
N THR A 36 2.89 -5.57 -12.84
CA THR A 36 3.93 -6.32 -13.55
C THR A 36 5.24 -5.53 -13.62
N TYR A 37 6.33 -6.19 -14.03
CA TYR A 37 7.60 -5.50 -14.31
C TYR A 37 7.42 -4.43 -15.41
N ALA A 38 6.64 -4.72 -16.44
CA ALA A 38 6.37 -3.78 -17.52
C ALA A 38 5.62 -2.53 -17.03
N ASP A 39 4.65 -2.69 -16.10
CA ASP A 39 3.97 -1.55 -15.48
C ASP A 39 4.93 -0.69 -14.68
N LEU A 40 5.83 -1.31 -13.89
CA LEU A 40 6.84 -0.58 -13.13
C LEU A 40 7.76 0.23 -14.07
N VAL A 41 8.24 -0.37 -15.15
CA VAL A 41 9.07 0.33 -16.14
C VAL A 41 8.29 1.46 -16.83
N ALA A 42 7.02 1.26 -17.16
CA ALA A 42 6.17 2.28 -17.74
C ALA A 42 5.95 3.50 -16.79
N MET A 43 5.89 3.25 -15.48
CA MET A 43 5.73 4.29 -14.47
C MET A 43 7.03 4.99 -14.08
N PHE A 44 8.13 4.24 -13.94
CA PHE A 44 9.34 4.73 -13.26
C PHE A 44 10.62 4.64 -14.11
N GLY A 45 10.56 4.07 -15.32
CA GLY A 45 11.70 4.04 -16.25
C GLY A 45 12.93 3.38 -15.64
N ASP A 46 14.05 4.09 -15.73
CA ASP A 46 15.38 3.62 -15.27
C ASP A 46 15.52 3.45 -13.75
N LYS A 47 14.53 3.91 -12.98
CA LYS A 47 14.50 3.67 -11.52
C LYS A 47 14.16 2.23 -11.16
N VAL A 48 13.60 1.46 -12.10
CA VAL A 48 13.30 0.05 -11.85
C VAL A 48 14.59 -0.75 -11.91
N GLY A 49 14.88 -1.44 -10.83
CA GLY A 49 16.12 -2.17 -10.67
C GLY A 49 16.22 -3.42 -11.53
N ASN A 50 17.16 -4.29 -11.18
CA ASN A 50 17.44 -5.51 -11.96
C ASN A 50 16.18 -6.34 -12.17
N ARG A 51 15.86 -6.62 -13.43
CA ARG A 51 14.64 -7.32 -13.85
C ARG A 51 14.42 -8.64 -13.11
N LYS A 52 15.44 -9.48 -13.02
CA LYS A 52 15.33 -10.80 -12.36
C LYS A 52 14.96 -10.65 -10.88
N THR A 53 15.63 -9.75 -10.16
CA THR A 53 15.34 -9.49 -8.74
C THR A 53 13.93 -8.95 -8.54
N VAL A 54 13.52 -8.00 -9.38
CA VAL A 54 12.18 -7.39 -9.31
C VAL A 54 11.11 -8.44 -9.61
N GLU A 55 11.22 -9.17 -10.73
CA GLU A 55 10.24 -10.19 -11.10
C GLU A 55 10.14 -11.32 -10.04
N THR A 56 11.26 -11.67 -9.39
CA THR A 56 11.26 -12.65 -8.28
C THR A 56 10.43 -12.13 -7.09
N GLY A 57 10.51 -10.85 -6.78
CA GLY A 57 9.83 -10.25 -5.64
C GLY A 57 8.37 -9.86 -5.89
N LEU A 58 7.97 -9.65 -7.16
CA LEU A 58 6.63 -9.15 -7.51
C LEU A 58 5.46 -9.98 -6.96
N PRO A 59 5.48 -11.32 -6.97
CA PRO A 59 4.37 -12.10 -6.40
C PRO A 59 4.13 -11.80 -4.92
N THR A 60 5.20 -11.64 -4.12
CA THR A 60 5.08 -11.30 -2.69
C THR A 60 4.66 -9.85 -2.49
N LEU A 61 5.14 -8.93 -3.33
CA LEU A 61 4.77 -7.52 -3.29
C LEU A 61 3.29 -7.32 -3.63
N ASN A 62 2.79 -7.92 -4.69
CA ASN A 62 1.38 -7.85 -5.09
C ASN A 62 0.47 -8.38 -3.98
N ARG A 63 0.81 -9.53 -3.38
CA ARG A 63 0.07 -10.08 -2.24
C ARG A 63 0.08 -9.12 -1.06
N ALA A 64 1.21 -8.52 -0.73
CA ALA A 64 1.32 -7.57 0.36
C ALA A 64 0.48 -6.30 0.11
N MET A 65 0.41 -5.82 -1.13
CA MET A 65 -0.49 -4.70 -1.50
C MET A 65 -1.95 -5.08 -1.31
N ASP A 66 -2.38 -6.27 -1.75
CA ASP A 66 -3.75 -6.75 -1.57
C ASP A 66 -4.13 -6.83 -0.08
N GLU A 67 -3.30 -7.48 0.74
CA GLU A 67 -3.50 -7.63 2.19
C GLU A 67 -3.55 -6.28 2.92
N ALA A 68 -2.81 -5.28 2.42
CA ALA A 68 -2.77 -3.91 2.95
C ALA A 68 -3.86 -3.00 2.38
N ARG A 69 -4.75 -3.51 1.51
CA ARG A 69 -5.73 -2.71 0.77
C ARG A 69 -5.10 -1.56 -0.03
N ILE A 70 -3.89 -1.78 -0.55
CA ILE A 70 -3.22 -0.88 -1.49
C ILE A 70 -3.67 -1.28 -2.91
N THR A 71 -4.97 -1.15 -3.16
CA THR A 71 -5.64 -1.65 -4.37
C THR A 71 -6.28 -0.56 -5.22
N THR A 72 -6.37 0.67 -4.71
CA THR A 72 -6.82 1.82 -5.50
C THR A 72 -5.65 2.44 -6.26
N PRO A 73 -5.90 3.08 -7.43
CA PRO A 73 -4.85 3.77 -8.18
C PRO A 73 -4.05 4.78 -7.33
N TYR A 74 -4.70 5.47 -6.39
CA TYR A 74 -4.05 6.48 -5.54
C TYR A 74 -3.09 5.85 -4.53
N ARG A 75 -3.55 4.79 -3.85
CA ARG A 75 -2.72 4.05 -2.89
C ARG A 75 -1.56 3.33 -3.57
N GLN A 76 -1.83 2.65 -4.70
CA GLN A 76 -0.78 2.01 -5.48
C GLN A 76 0.25 3.01 -5.99
N ALA A 77 -0.19 4.14 -6.56
CA ALA A 77 0.71 5.16 -7.05
C ALA A 77 1.64 5.71 -5.96
N ALA A 78 1.10 6.04 -4.78
CA ALA A 78 1.89 6.55 -3.67
C ALA A 78 2.87 5.51 -3.11
N TYR A 79 2.41 4.27 -2.92
CA TYR A 79 3.23 3.18 -2.41
C TYR A 79 4.35 2.83 -3.40
N LEU A 80 4.03 2.64 -4.67
CA LEU A 80 5.01 2.27 -5.69
C LEU A 80 6.02 3.39 -5.95
N ALA A 81 5.59 4.67 -5.96
CA ALA A 81 6.51 5.80 -6.05
C ALA A 81 7.47 5.86 -4.86
N THR A 82 7.02 5.48 -3.66
CA THR A 82 7.89 5.34 -2.50
C THR A 82 8.92 4.22 -2.72
N LEU A 83 8.49 3.02 -3.12
CA LEU A 83 9.41 1.89 -3.31
C LEU A 83 10.41 2.09 -4.46
N ALA A 84 10.03 2.84 -5.51
CA ALA A 84 10.94 3.22 -6.59
C ALA A 84 12.16 4.00 -6.04
N ASN A 85 11.92 4.88 -5.06
CA ASN A 85 12.97 5.72 -4.47
C ASN A 85 13.69 5.04 -3.30
N GLU A 86 13.06 4.12 -2.56
CA GLU A 86 13.69 3.44 -1.43
C GLU A 86 14.59 2.29 -1.88
N SER A 87 14.17 1.49 -2.84
CA SER A 87 14.82 0.21 -3.15
C SER A 87 14.91 -0.13 -4.62
N SER A 88 14.41 0.73 -5.52
CA SER A 88 14.27 0.38 -6.93
C SER A 88 13.51 -0.95 -7.14
N PHE A 89 12.54 -1.24 -6.27
CA PHE A 89 11.77 -2.49 -6.21
C PHE A 89 12.59 -3.75 -5.92
N HIS A 90 13.77 -3.63 -5.33
CA HIS A 90 14.55 -4.76 -4.88
C HIS A 90 14.11 -5.22 -3.49
N HIS A 91 13.56 -6.44 -3.38
CA HIS A 91 13.20 -7.03 -2.09
C HIS A 91 14.42 -7.25 -1.19
N ASP A 92 15.59 -7.47 -1.78
CA ASP A 92 16.87 -7.74 -1.12
C ASP A 92 17.76 -6.50 -0.94
N ALA A 93 17.22 -5.30 -1.18
CA ALA A 93 17.96 -4.05 -1.05
C ALA A 93 18.54 -3.85 0.35
N LYS A 94 19.74 -3.26 0.40
CA LYS A 94 20.42 -2.81 1.60
C LYS A 94 21.08 -1.48 1.31
N GLY A 95 21.02 -0.53 2.24
CA GLY A 95 21.67 0.75 2.13
C GLY A 95 23.16 0.58 1.80
N PRO A 96 23.69 1.16 0.70
CA PRO A 96 24.98 0.80 0.10
C PRO A 96 26.19 1.08 1.01
N HIS A 97 26.12 2.10 1.85
CA HIS A 97 27.24 2.51 2.71
C HIS A 97 26.95 2.37 4.21
N ASP A 98 25.78 1.78 4.56
CA ASP A 98 25.37 1.68 5.95
C ASP A 98 25.88 0.38 6.59
N LYS A 99 26.90 0.52 7.44
CA LYS A 99 27.48 -0.59 8.22
C LYS A 99 26.76 -0.83 9.54
N ARG A 100 25.76 0.00 9.90
CA ARG A 100 25.00 -0.16 11.15
C ARG A 100 24.24 -1.47 11.16
N LYS A 101 24.07 -2.03 12.34
CA LYS A 101 23.32 -3.28 12.53
C LYS A 101 21.89 -3.18 11.96
N TYR A 102 21.23 -2.06 12.19
CA TYR A 102 19.87 -1.79 11.75
C TYR A 102 19.84 -0.78 10.59
N ALA A 103 20.68 -1.00 9.59
CA ALA A 103 20.69 -0.28 8.33
C ALA A 103 19.39 -0.51 7.54
N GLY A 104 19.10 0.37 6.59
CA GLY A 104 17.97 0.24 5.69
C GLY A 104 17.98 -1.09 4.92
N ARG A 105 16.86 -1.84 4.94
CA ARG A 105 16.72 -3.12 4.25
C ARG A 105 15.35 -3.32 3.65
N GLY A 106 15.33 -4.07 2.57
CA GLY A 106 14.11 -4.50 1.89
C GLY A 106 13.43 -3.37 1.12
N TYR A 107 12.22 -3.62 0.68
CA TYR A 107 11.45 -2.70 -0.15
C TYR A 107 11.33 -1.28 0.42
N ILE A 108 11.01 -1.15 1.72
CA ILE A 108 10.76 0.14 2.39
C ILE A 108 12.00 0.70 3.10
N GLN A 109 13.17 0.07 2.94
CA GLN A 109 14.40 0.42 3.64
C GLN A 109 14.19 0.55 5.16
N LEU A 110 13.58 -0.48 5.78
CA LEU A 110 13.35 -0.52 7.22
C LEU A 110 14.65 -0.17 7.97
N THR A 111 14.65 0.88 8.76
CA THR A 111 15.85 1.45 9.39
C THR A 111 15.62 1.71 10.88
N GLY A 112 16.67 1.49 11.70
CA GLY A 112 16.66 1.80 13.12
C GLY A 112 16.16 0.67 14.02
N GLU A 113 16.73 0.56 15.22
CA GLU A 113 16.47 -0.54 16.16
C GLU A 113 15.02 -0.65 16.55
N ALA A 114 14.33 0.49 16.80
CA ALA A 114 12.93 0.50 17.17
C ALA A 114 12.05 -0.14 16.08
N ASN A 115 12.18 0.27 14.82
CA ASN A 115 11.41 -0.28 13.73
C ASN A 115 11.67 -1.80 13.53
N TYR A 116 12.93 -2.25 13.70
CA TYR A 116 13.26 -3.68 13.65
C TYR A 116 12.65 -4.46 14.80
N THR A 117 12.61 -3.86 16.00
CA THR A 117 11.98 -4.47 17.19
C THR A 117 10.48 -4.61 17.00
N ASP A 118 9.82 -3.55 16.57
CA ASP A 118 8.36 -3.49 16.41
C ASP A 118 7.88 -4.42 15.27
N ALA A 119 8.57 -4.41 14.13
CA ALA A 119 8.28 -5.34 13.04
C ALA A 119 8.53 -6.79 13.47
N GLY A 120 9.63 -7.05 14.19
CA GLY A 120 9.95 -8.38 14.72
C GLY A 120 8.86 -8.90 15.67
N ALA A 121 8.38 -8.05 16.57
CA ALA A 121 7.28 -8.38 17.48
C ALA A 121 5.96 -8.65 16.72
N TYR A 122 5.64 -7.82 15.73
CA TYR A 122 4.42 -7.96 14.94
C TYR A 122 4.36 -9.28 14.15
N PHE A 123 5.48 -9.70 13.57
CA PHE A 123 5.56 -10.92 12.75
C PHE A 123 6.00 -12.16 13.53
N GLY A 124 6.35 -12.05 14.80
CA GLY A 124 6.89 -13.16 15.59
C GLY A 124 8.27 -13.64 15.10
N ILE A 125 9.10 -12.76 14.54
CA ILE A 125 10.43 -13.05 14.00
C ILE A 125 11.52 -12.24 14.71
N ASP A 126 12.68 -12.84 14.96
CA ASP A 126 13.78 -12.19 15.66
C ASP A 126 14.61 -11.28 14.72
N LEU A 127 14.04 -10.14 14.33
CA LEU A 127 14.73 -9.15 13.51
C LEU A 127 15.85 -8.42 14.27
N ARG A 128 15.85 -8.43 15.60
CA ARG A 128 16.92 -7.80 16.37
C ARG A 128 18.23 -8.58 16.28
N ARG A 129 18.16 -9.90 16.27
CA ARG A 129 19.35 -10.78 16.13
C ARG A 129 19.65 -11.07 14.66
N ARG A 130 18.65 -11.13 13.82
CA ARG A 130 18.75 -11.47 12.40
C ARG A 130 18.15 -10.37 11.51
N PRO A 131 18.75 -9.16 11.51
CA PRO A 131 18.22 -8.02 10.77
C PRO A 131 18.22 -8.23 9.25
N GLU A 132 19.04 -9.14 8.72
CA GLU A 132 19.09 -9.51 7.31
C GLU A 132 17.76 -10.12 6.83
N LEU A 133 16.94 -10.70 7.70
CA LEU A 133 15.63 -11.24 7.34
C LEU A 133 14.69 -10.16 6.79
N ALA A 134 14.87 -8.88 7.17
CA ALA A 134 14.06 -7.79 6.67
C ALA A 134 14.19 -7.57 5.14
N ARG A 135 15.20 -8.15 4.50
CA ARG A 135 15.40 -8.13 3.05
C ARG A 135 15.28 -9.51 2.39
N SER A 136 14.75 -10.50 3.09
CA SER A 136 14.47 -11.79 2.48
C SER A 136 13.21 -11.72 1.60
N LEU A 137 13.09 -12.65 0.68
CA LEU A 137 11.92 -12.74 -0.21
C LEU A 137 10.61 -12.88 0.58
N ASP A 138 10.65 -13.64 1.69
CA ASP A 138 9.46 -13.94 2.50
C ASP A 138 9.03 -12.78 3.39
N HIS A 139 9.98 -11.90 3.81
CA HIS A 139 9.68 -10.89 4.83
C HIS A 139 9.69 -9.46 4.32
N SER A 140 10.40 -9.16 3.23
CA SER A 140 10.56 -7.78 2.76
C SER A 140 9.22 -7.11 2.41
N ALA A 141 8.36 -7.80 1.64
CA ALA A 141 7.05 -7.25 1.27
C ALA A 141 6.07 -7.19 2.45
N PRO A 142 5.90 -8.23 3.30
CA PRO A 142 5.13 -8.13 4.53
C PRO A 142 5.58 -7.00 5.45
N ILE A 143 6.88 -6.80 5.66
CA ILE A 143 7.41 -5.71 6.49
C ILE A 143 7.10 -4.34 5.87
N SER A 144 7.22 -4.20 4.55
CA SER A 144 6.89 -2.97 3.85
C SER A 144 5.41 -2.59 4.02
N ARG A 145 4.47 -3.55 3.86
CA ARG A 145 3.05 -3.30 4.08
C ARG A 145 2.72 -2.95 5.53
N TRP A 146 3.34 -3.66 6.50
CA TRP A 146 3.20 -3.35 7.92
C TRP A 146 3.63 -1.92 8.23
N TYR A 147 4.80 -1.53 7.72
CA TYR A 147 5.30 -0.17 7.89
C TYR A 147 4.31 0.87 7.35
N TRP A 148 3.75 0.60 6.16
CA TRP A 148 2.81 1.48 5.47
C TRP A 148 1.46 1.61 6.18
N THR A 149 0.88 0.49 6.66
CA THR A 149 -0.50 0.47 7.17
C THR A 149 -0.63 0.44 8.69
N VAL A 150 0.34 -0.16 9.39
CA VAL A 150 0.27 -0.35 10.85
C VAL A 150 1.17 0.65 11.57
N ALA A 151 2.44 0.73 11.16
CA ALA A 151 3.38 1.62 11.83
C ALA A 151 3.14 3.11 11.50
N ARG A 152 2.58 3.43 10.32
CA ARG A 152 2.48 4.81 9.81
C ARG A 152 1.10 5.22 9.31
N ASP A 153 0.17 4.29 9.09
CA ASP A 153 -1.19 4.54 8.56
C ASP A 153 -1.25 5.49 7.35
N ILE A 154 -0.53 5.13 6.28
CA ILE A 154 -0.30 6.01 5.12
C ILE A 154 -1.46 5.96 4.10
N ASN A 155 -2.27 4.89 4.06
CA ASN A 155 -3.36 4.77 3.09
C ASN A 155 -4.28 6.00 3.02
N PRO A 156 -4.73 6.60 4.14
CA PRO A 156 -5.58 7.82 4.10
C PRO A 156 -4.88 9.03 3.46
N LEU A 157 -3.55 9.14 3.61
CA LEU A 157 -2.78 10.22 3.00
C LEU A 157 -2.71 10.06 1.48
N ALA A 158 -2.53 8.82 1.01
CA ALA A 158 -2.56 8.49 -0.41
C ALA A 158 -3.94 8.74 -1.03
N ASP A 159 -5.02 8.37 -0.34
CA ASP A 159 -6.40 8.64 -0.77
C ASP A 159 -6.69 10.14 -0.90
N ALA A 160 -6.08 10.96 -0.03
CA ALA A 160 -6.16 12.42 -0.06
C ALA A 160 -5.25 13.07 -1.11
N LEU A 161 -4.48 12.28 -1.90
CA LEU A 161 -3.48 12.78 -2.86
C LEU A 161 -2.39 13.66 -2.21
N ASP A 162 -2.12 13.47 -0.91
CA ASP A 162 -1.16 14.24 -0.12
C ASP A 162 0.21 13.53 -0.07
N MET A 163 0.96 13.63 -1.18
CA MET A 163 2.29 13.02 -1.27
C MET A 163 3.31 13.70 -0.34
N GLY A 164 3.09 14.96 0.02
CA GLY A 164 3.91 15.66 1.00
C GLY A 164 3.85 15.01 2.37
N ARG A 165 2.66 14.67 2.86
CA ARG A 165 2.48 13.94 4.12
C ARG A 165 2.90 12.47 4.01
N VAL A 166 2.70 11.82 2.87
CA VAL A 166 3.25 10.47 2.62
C VAL A 166 4.77 10.50 2.83
N ASN A 167 5.47 11.43 2.21
CA ASN A 167 6.92 11.60 2.37
C ASN A 167 7.33 11.84 3.83
N ALA A 168 6.57 12.66 4.57
CA ALA A 168 6.81 12.88 5.98
C ALA A 168 6.62 11.61 6.82
N ALA A 169 5.58 10.82 6.53
CA ALA A 169 5.27 9.58 7.25
C ALA A 169 6.28 8.46 6.98
N VAL A 170 6.80 8.37 5.75
CA VAL A 170 7.90 7.44 5.39
C VAL A 170 9.16 7.74 6.21
N GLY A 171 9.44 9.02 6.50
CA GLY A 171 10.40 9.38 7.55
C GLY A 171 11.85 9.51 7.12
N TYR A 172 12.13 9.67 5.81
CA TYR A 172 13.50 10.02 5.37
C TYR A 172 13.85 11.49 5.70
N PRO A 173 15.14 11.87 5.73
CA PRO A 173 15.55 13.25 6.00
C PRO A 173 14.88 14.24 5.05
N TYR A 174 14.56 15.44 5.55
CA TYR A 174 13.92 16.45 4.72
C TYR A 174 14.85 16.92 3.60
N ASP A 175 14.47 16.65 2.37
CA ASP A 175 15.15 17.11 1.16
C ASP A 175 14.13 17.53 0.10
N ARG A 176 14.18 18.80 -0.34
CA ARG A 176 13.23 19.32 -1.33
C ARG A 176 13.39 18.71 -2.70
N SER A 177 14.59 18.32 -3.11
CA SER A 177 14.84 17.70 -4.41
C SER A 177 14.30 16.30 -4.46
N GLU A 178 14.47 15.53 -3.39
CA GLU A 178 13.90 14.20 -3.22
C GLU A 178 12.38 14.25 -3.13
N ASP A 179 11.81 15.17 -2.35
CA ASP A 179 10.36 15.38 -2.28
C ASP A 179 9.76 15.69 -3.66
N ALA A 180 10.42 16.55 -4.44
CA ALA A 180 9.99 16.88 -5.80
C ALA A 180 10.10 15.69 -6.76
N GLU A 181 11.12 14.86 -6.61
CA GLU A 181 11.31 13.65 -7.39
C GLU A 181 10.23 12.61 -7.09
N ARG A 182 9.97 12.31 -5.83
CA ARG A 182 8.89 11.41 -5.41
C ARG A 182 7.52 11.90 -5.85
N CYS A 183 7.31 13.22 -5.89
CA CYS A 183 6.08 13.81 -6.44
C CYS A 183 5.95 13.59 -7.96
N ARG A 184 7.03 13.70 -8.74
CA ARG A 184 7.00 13.36 -10.16
C ARG A 184 6.67 11.89 -10.40
N ASP A 185 7.28 11.00 -9.62
CA ASP A 185 7.04 9.56 -9.69
C ASP A 185 5.59 9.21 -9.34
N PHE A 186 5.04 9.84 -8.29
CA PHE A 186 3.64 9.68 -7.93
C PHE A 186 2.69 10.09 -9.06
N LYS A 187 2.95 11.24 -9.72
CA LYS A 187 2.14 11.69 -10.86
C LYS A 187 2.27 10.77 -12.07
N ALA A 188 3.47 10.25 -12.34
CA ALA A 188 3.69 9.27 -13.41
C ALA A 188 2.93 7.97 -13.15
N ALA A 189 2.98 7.46 -11.93
CA ALA A 189 2.22 6.29 -11.52
C ALA A 189 0.70 6.52 -11.61
N LEU A 190 0.19 7.67 -11.16
CA LEU A 190 -1.21 8.04 -11.33
C LEU A 190 -1.63 8.10 -12.80
N LYS A 191 -0.79 8.65 -13.66
CA LYS A 191 -1.07 8.69 -15.11
C LYS A 191 -1.25 7.30 -15.69
N HIS A 192 -0.42 6.34 -15.26
CA HIS A 192 -0.48 4.94 -15.72
C HIS A 192 -1.68 4.19 -15.12
N LEU A 193 -1.83 4.22 -13.79
CA LEU A 193 -2.82 3.42 -13.06
C LEU A 193 -4.24 3.98 -13.12
N ASN A 194 -4.39 5.31 -13.19
CA ASN A 194 -5.69 6.01 -13.21
C ASN A 194 -6.07 6.58 -14.58
N GLY A 195 -5.19 6.44 -15.58
CA GLY A 195 -5.36 7.02 -16.91
C GLY A 195 -5.16 8.54 -16.99
N SER A 196 -5.18 9.24 -15.86
CA SER A 196 -5.01 10.68 -15.76
C SER A 196 -4.37 11.09 -14.44
N VAL A 197 -3.82 12.30 -14.40
CA VAL A 197 -3.30 12.89 -13.15
C VAL A 197 -4.42 13.75 -12.55
N PRO A 198 -4.97 13.39 -11.36
CA PRO A 198 -6.02 14.15 -10.70
C PRO A 198 -5.57 15.59 -10.36
N LYS A 199 -6.55 16.50 -10.22
CA LYS A 199 -6.30 17.80 -9.61
C LYS A 199 -6.19 17.68 -8.09
N GLY A 200 -5.55 18.68 -7.45
CA GLY A 200 -5.49 18.76 -5.97
C GLY A 200 -4.39 17.92 -5.33
N ILE A 201 -3.42 17.43 -6.09
CA ILE A 201 -2.24 16.76 -5.53
C ILE A 201 -1.44 17.76 -4.70
N ASP A 202 -1.23 17.46 -3.42
CA ASP A 202 -0.30 18.19 -2.56
C ASP A 202 1.03 17.44 -2.44
N CYS A 203 2.11 18.07 -2.84
CA CYS A 203 3.47 17.56 -2.73
C CYS A 203 4.30 18.32 -1.69
N THR A 204 3.67 19.21 -0.93
CA THR A 204 4.35 20.04 0.05
C THR A 204 4.54 19.28 1.35
N ARG A 205 5.75 18.83 1.60
CA ARG A 205 6.06 18.15 2.86
C ARG A 205 5.97 19.11 4.03
N PRO A 206 5.21 18.80 5.10
CA PRO A 206 5.22 19.58 6.33
C PRO A 206 6.64 19.69 6.90
N LYS A 207 7.05 20.90 7.26
CA LYS A 207 8.32 21.06 7.95
C LYS A 207 8.28 20.33 9.30
N PRO A 208 9.37 19.66 9.73
CA PRO A 208 9.43 19.11 11.07
C PRO A 208 9.12 20.21 12.08
N LYS A 209 8.23 19.93 13.04
CA LYS A 209 8.07 20.84 14.20
C LYS A 209 9.44 20.92 14.86
N LYS A 210 9.97 22.15 15.08
CA LYS A 210 11.10 22.33 15.98
C LYS A 210 10.70 21.71 17.31
N ALA A 211 11.55 20.87 17.89
CA ALA A 211 11.36 20.41 19.25
C ALA A 211 11.35 21.66 20.13
N ASP A 212 10.19 21.97 20.71
CA ASP A 212 10.08 23.04 21.70
C ASP A 212 10.98 22.65 22.88
N GLY A 213 12.11 23.33 23.06
CA GLY A 213 12.94 23.21 24.26
C GLY A 213 14.39 22.80 24.08
N GLN A 214 15.15 23.47 23.19
CA GLN A 214 16.62 23.50 23.31
C GLN A 214 17.19 24.88 22.91
N ASP A 215 16.56 25.94 23.39
CA ASP A 215 17.18 27.26 23.44
C ASP A 215 17.57 27.52 24.92
N GLY A 216 18.74 27.04 25.35
CA GLY A 216 19.19 27.34 26.71
C GLY A 216 20.35 26.48 27.18
N ALA A 217 21.51 26.61 26.57
CA ALA A 217 22.80 26.44 27.24
C ALA A 217 23.95 26.58 26.23
N ALA A 218 24.22 27.78 25.79
CA ALA A 218 25.52 28.17 25.24
C ALA A 218 25.71 29.67 25.50
N ASP A 219 25.92 30.03 26.77
CA ASP A 219 26.79 31.13 27.12
C ASP A 219 27.00 31.14 28.65
N ALA A 220 28.11 30.60 29.12
CA ALA A 220 28.78 30.96 30.34
C ALA A 220 30.11 30.23 30.47
N SER A 221 31.19 31.02 30.29
CA SER A 221 32.56 30.84 30.79
C SER A 221 33.50 29.98 29.95
#